data_8f913910abd416fe2011ec5a61d84d12
#
_entry.id   8f913910abd416fe2011ec5a61d84d12
#
_cell.length_a   1.000
_cell.length_b   1.000
_cell.length_c   1.000
_cell.angle_alpha   90.00
_cell.angle_beta   90.00
_cell.angle_gamma   90.00
#
_symmetry.space_group_name_H-M   'P 1'
#
loop_
_entity.id
_entity.type
_entity.pdbx_description
1 polymer ?
#
loop_
_entity_poly.entity_id
_entity_poly.type
_entity_poly.pdbx_seq_one_letter_code
_entity_poly.pdbx_strand_id
1 'polypeptide(L)'
;LILFTRAKALILASVLLFLTSHTEAKGIDSRQIKCLTDNAYFESRGEPQKGQVAVIYTTLNRAASGKFPSDICSVVYQRNQFSWTSNKNRPIKEKELYQEIKETVHEVIQGKHEDVTNGATYFHASSIKKPKDFGNVRCTARIGGHVFYKPSK
;
A
#
# COMPACT_ATOMS: atom_id res chain seq x y z
N LEU A 1 -27.71 78.33 3.78
CA LEU A 1 -27.81 77.26 4.81
C LEU A 1 -27.80 75.94 4.14
N ILE A 2 -26.61 75.24 4.17
CA ILE A 2 -26.38 74.00 3.46
C ILE A 2 -26.48 72.86 4.47
N LEU A 3 -27.50 72.00 4.32
CA LEU A 3 -27.63 70.76 5.10
C LEU A 3 -26.81 69.60 4.41
N PHE A 4 -25.78 69.18 5.09
CA PHE A 4 -25.09 67.97 4.72
C PHE A 4 -25.78 66.73 5.32
N THR A 5 -26.45 65.96 4.50
CA THR A 5 -26.91 64.58 4.87
C THR A 5 -25.80 63.58 4.69
N ARG A 6 -25.30 63.04 5.79
CA ARG A 6 -24.36 61.93 5.80
C ARG A 6 -25.08 60.62 5.50
N ALA A 7 -24.84 60.04 4.32
CA ALA A 7 -25.22 58.68 4.02
C ALA A 7 -24.21 57.70 4.68
N LYS A 8 -24.68 56.88 5.63
CA LYS A 8 -23.91 55.79 6.23
C LYS A 8 -23.97 54.58 5.27
N ALA A 9 -22.88 54.30 4.58
CA ALA A 9 -22.74 53.06 3.82
C ALA A 9 -22.49 51.89 4.79
N LEU A 10 -23.46 50.97 4.90
CA LEU A 10 -23.30 49.70 5.58
C LEU A 10 -22.55 48.74 4.62
N ILE A 11 -21.29 48.49 4.93
CA ILE A 11 -20.52 47.44 4.25
C ILE A 11 -20.89 46.13 4.94
N LEU A 12 -21.75 45.31 4.30
CA LEU A 12 -21.95 43.91 4.66
C LEU A 12 -20.73 43.10 4.18
N ALA A 13 -19.81 42.82 5.10
CA ALA A 13 -18.72 41.86 4.86
C ALA A 13 -19.32 40.46 4.93
N SER A 14 -19.62 39.87 3.77
CA SER A 14 -19.94 38.45 3.64
C SER A 14 -18.67 37.63 3.85
N VAL A 15 -18.47 37.13 5.07
CA VAL A 15 -17.44 36.14 5.37
C VAL A 15 -17.90 34.80 4.77
N LEU A 16 -17.41 34.50 3.58
CA LEU A 16 -17.58 33.19 2.96
C LEU A 16 -16.68 32.19 3.70
N LEU A 17 -17.27 31.45 4.66
CA LEU A 17 -16.60 30.35 5.34
C LEU A 17 -16.40 29.20 4.31
N PHE A 18 -15.23 29.13 3.68
CA PHE A 18 -14.82 27.94 2.94
C PHE A 18 -14.58 26.83 3.94
N LEU A 19 -15.58 25.97 4.16
CA LEU A 19 -15.41 24.67 4.77
C LEU A 19 -14.57 23.80 3.82
N THR A 20 -13.24 23.91 3.93
CA THR A 20 -12.35 22.95 3.31
C THR A 20 -12.53 21.64 4.05
N SER A 21 -13.31 20.72 3.47
CA SER A 21 -13.36 19.33 3.91
C SER A 21 -11.96 18.75 3.68
N HIS A 22 -11.13 18.80 4.71
CA HIS A 22 -9.89 18.03 4.74
C HIS A 22 -10.31 16.56 4.85
N THR A 23 -10.41 15.88 3.72
CA THR A 23 -10.35 14.42 3.68
C THR A 23 -8.94 14.05 4.13
N GLU A 24 -8.75 13.85 5.44
CA GLU A 24 -7.53 13.22 5.94
C GLU A 24 -7.40 11.89 5.23
N ALA A 25 -6.34 11.74 4.43
CA ALA A 25 -5.96 10.44 3.90
C ALA A 25 -5.74 9.54 5.12
N LYS A 26 -6.64 8.56 5.31
CA LYS A 26 -6.60 7.64 6.44
C LYS A 26 -5.27 6.91 6.40
N GLY A 27 -4.36 7.27 7.29
CA GLY A 27 -3.04 6.66 7.39
C GLY A 27 -3.15 5.14 7.60
N ILE A 28 -2.08 4.42 7.31
CA ILE A 28 -2.01 2.97 7.52
C ILE A 28 -2.04 2.72 9.04
N ASP A 29 -3.08 2.08 9.52
CA ASP A 29 -3.27 1.77 10.93
C ASP A 29 -2.50 0.52 11.38
N SER A 30 -2.45 0.26 12.70
CA SER A 30 -1.72 -0.88 13.27
C SER A 30 -2.25 -2.24 12.78
N ARG A 31 -3.54 -2.36 12.47
CA ARG A 31 -4.15 -3.57 11.90
C ARG A 31 -3.62 -3.81 10.48
N GLN A 32 -3.57 -2.78 9.67
CA GLN A 32 -3.03 -2.86 8.30
C GLN A 32 -1.53 -3.15 8.29
N ILE A 33 -0.76 -2.55 9.22
CA ILE A 33 0.67 -2.85 9.43
C ILE A 33 0.84 -4.33 9.76
N LYS A 34 0.01 -4.87 10.66
CA LYS A 34 0.06 -6.31 10.98
C LYS A 34 -0.22 -7.18 9.76
N CYS A 35 -1.27 -6.89 9.00
CA CYS A 35 -1.59 -7.66 7.78
C CYS A 35 -0.44 -7.61 6.76
N LEU A 36 0.18 -6.45 6.57
CA LEU A 36 1.32 -6.28 5.67
C LEU A 36 2.55 -7.04 6.15
N THR A 37 2.82 -7.02 7.47
CA THR A 37 3.93 -7.77 8.09
C THR A 37 3.71 -9.28 7.97
N ASP A 38 2.51 -9.76 8.27
CA ASP A 38 2.17 -11.18 8.13
C ASP A 38 2.40 -11.64 6.69
N ASN A 39 1.92 -10.86 5.71
CA ASN A 39 2.10 -11.19 4.30
C ASN A 39 3.57 -11.21 3.90
N ALA A 40 4.33 -10.18 4.26
CA ALA A 40 5.76 -10.11 3.97
C ALA A 40 6.52 -11.28 4.60
N TYR A 41 6.21 -11.65 5.84
CA TYR A 41 6.83 -12.79 6.52
C TYR A 41 6.55 -14.10 5.78
N PHE A 42 5.30 -14.42 5.49
CA PHE A 42 4.96 -15.71 4.88
C PHE A 42 5.42 -15.83 3.42
N GLU A 43 5.48 -14.72 2.69
CA GLU A 43 5.86 -14.70 1.28
C GLU A 43 7.37 -14.49 1.04
N SER A 44 8.09 -13.88 1.98
CA SER A 44 9.47 -13.47 1.73
C SER A 44 10.46 -13.69 2.88
N ARG A 45 10.12 -14.49 3.90
CA ARG A 45 11.03 -14.77 5.02
C ARG A 45 12.36 -15.42 4.63
N GLY A 46 12.43 -16.09 3.48
CA GLY A 46 13.65 -16.66 2.92
C GLY A 46 14.42 -15.71 2.00
N GLU A 47 13.93 -14.50 1.81
CA GLU A 47 14.53 -13.53 0.90
C GLU A 47 15.46 -12.55 1.64
N PRO A 48 16.47 -11.99 0.96
CA PRO A 48 17.17 -10.80 1.44
C PRO A 48 16.21 -9.62 1.63
N GLN A 49 16.59 -8.61 2.43
CA GLN A 49 15.75 -7.44 2.70
C GLN A 49 15.16 -6.80 1.42
N LYS A 50 15.96 -6.70 0.33
CA LYS A 50 15.46 -6.19 -0.95
C LYS A 50 14.27 -7.00 -1.50
N GLY A 51 14.26 -8.33 -1.31
CA GLY A 51 13.15 -9.20 -1.70
C GLY A 51 11.93 -8.98 -0.81
N GLN A 52 12.14 -8.77 0.49
CA GLN A 52 11.08 -8.44 1.44
C GLN A 52 10.43 -7.08 1.09
N VAL A 53 11.24 -6.05 0.83
CA VAL A 53 10.79 -4.73 0.34
C VAL A 53 9.96 -4.85 -0.94
N ALA A 54 10.38 -5.71 -1.88
CA ALA A 54 9.65 -5.94 -3.13
C ALA A 54 8.24 -6.53 -2.90
N VAL A 55 8.11 -7.50 -1.99
CA VAL A 55 6.81 -8.09 -1.64
C VAL A 55 5.92 -7.08 -0.92
N ILE A 56 6.49 -6.28 -0.01
CA ILE A 56 5.77 -5.21 0.70
C ILE A 56 5.21 -4.20 -0.31
N TYR A 57 6.05 -3.68 -1.22
CA TYR A 57 5.61 -2.73 -2.24
C TYR A 57 4.55 -3.31 -3.18
N THR A 58 4.66 -4.59 -3.57
CA THR A 58 3.63 -5.20 -4.42
C THR A 58 2.26 -5.20 -3.74
N THR A 59 2.19 -5.42 -2.43
CA THR A 59 0.94 -5.34 -1.64
C THR A 59 0.42 -3.90 -1.57
N LEU A 60 1.30 -2.92 -1.32
CA LEU A 60 0.94 -1.50 -1.31
C LEU A 60 0.49 -1.01 -2.69
N ASN A 61 1.17 -1.42 -3.75
CA ASN A 61 0.82 -1.08 -5.14
C ASN A 61 -0.57 -1.62 -5.51
N ARG A 62 -0.94 -2.82 -5.04
CA ARG A 62 -2.30 -3.34 -5.20
C ARG A 62 -3.31 -2.41 -4.56
N ALA A 63 -3.13 -2.07 -3.27
CA ALA A 63 -4.03 -1.20 -2.53
C ALA A 63 -4.19 0.19 -3.17
N ALA A 64 -3.13 0.71 -3.79
CA ALA A 64 -3.13 2.01 -4.48
C ALA A 64 -3.65 1.97 -5.92
N SER A 65 -3.76 0.80 -6.56
CA SER A 65 -3.98 0.69 -8.01
C SER A 65 -5.42 0.96 -8.47
N GLY A 66 -6.39 0.98 -7.56
CA GLY A 66 -7.83 1.04 -7.89
C GLY A 66 -8.40 -0.24 -8.54
N LYS A 67 -7.57 -1.27 -8.77
CA LYS A 67 -7.96 -2.57 -9.34
C LYS A 67 -8.11 -3.66 -8.28
N PHE A 68 -7.64 -3.40 -7.09
CA PHE A 68 -7.71 -4.24 -5.90
C PHE A 68 -8.39 -3.46 -4.78
N PRO A 69 -8.78 -4.10 -3.67
CA PRO A 69 -9.24 -3.39 -2.50
C PRO A 69 -8.23 -2.33 -2.03
N SER A 70 -8.71 -1.18 -1.54
CA SER A 70 -7.83 -0.12 -1.03
C SER A 70 -7.32 -0.37 0.40
N ASP A 71 -7.95 -1.28 1.14
CA ASP A 71 -7.52 -1.70 2.48
C ASP A 71 -6.51 -2.85 2.37
N ILE A 72 -5.35 -2.70 3.03
CA ILE A 72 -4.23 -3.66 2.94
C ILE A 72 -4.65 -5.05 3.42
N CYS A 73 -5.40 -5.16 4.52
CA CYS A 73 -5.87 -6.46 4.98
C CYS A 73 -6.81 -7.12 3.96
N SER A 74 -7.65 -6.33 3.32
CA SER A 74 -8.54 -6.82 2.26
C SER A 74 -7.77 -7.30 1.02
N VAL A 75 -6.64 -6.65 0.68
CA VAL A 75 -5.71 -7.14 -0.36
C VAL A 75 -5.08 -8.46 0.05
N VAL A 76 -4.57 -8.55 1.29
CA VAL A 76 -3.86 -9.74 1.78
C VAL A 76 -4.78 -10.94 1.88
N TYR A 77 -5.99 -10.75 2.40
CA TYR A 77 -6.96 -11.84 2.60
C TYR A 77 -7.92 -12.03 1.42
N GLN A 78 -7.67 -11.37 0.29
CA GLN A 78 -8.43 -11.62 -0.93
C GLN A 78 -8.31 -13.09 -1.33
N ARG A 79 -9.44 -13.71 -1.67
CA ARG A 79 -9.50 -15.13 -1.98
C ARG A 79 -8.46 -15.53 -3.04
N ASN A 80 -7.70 -16.58 -2.76
CA ASN A 80 -6.69 -17.17 -3.64
C ASN A 80 -5.49 -16.26 -4.00
N GLN A 81 -5.28 -15.13 -3.29
CA GLN A 81 -4.12 -14.27 -3.56
C GLN A 81 -2.84 -14.84 -2.94
N PHE A 82 -2.91 -15.27 -1.68
CA PHE A 82 -1.76 -15.83 -0.97
C PHE A 82 -2.14 -17.17 -0.33
N SER A 83 -1.39 -18.21 -0.64
CA SER A 83 -1.71 -19.59 -0.22
C SER A 83 -1.73 -19.76 1.31
N TRP A 84 -0.91 -18.99 2.04
CA TRP A 84 -0.83 -19.07 3.49
C TRP A 84 -2.12 -18.60 4.19
N THR A 85 -2.93 -17.74 3.54
CA THR A 85 -4.17 -17.20 4.13
C THR A 85 -5.28 -18.23 4.27
N SER A 86 -5.17 -19.39 3.62
CA SER A 86 -6.10 -20.52 3.80
C SER A 86 -6.04 -21.12 5.21
N ASN A 87 -4.90 -20.96 5.91
CA ASN A 87 -4.72 -21.36 7.31
C ASN A 87 -4.43 -20.13 8.18
N LYS A 88 -5.49 -19.49 8.67
CA LYS A 88 -5.40 -18.29 9.51
C LYS A 88 -4.64 -18.48 10.83
N ASN A 89 -4.51 -19.72 11.30
CA ASN A 89 -3.79 -20.06 12.53
C ASN A 89 -2.35 -20.49 12.27
N ARG A 90 -1.78 -20.19 11.10
CA ARG A 90 -0.41 -20.52 10.79
C ARG A 90 0.54 -19.79 11.74
N PRO A 91 1.36 -20.50 12.53
CA PRO A 91 2.20 -19.87 13.56
C PRO A 91 3.38 -19.13 12.93
N ILE A 92 3.74 -18.01 13.54
CA ILE A 92 5.04 -17.35 13.32
C ILE A 92 6.10 -18.17 14.07
N LYS A 93 6.99 -18.82 13.34
CA LYS A 93 8.02 -19.70 13.91
C LYS A 93 9.31 -18.94 14.23
N GLU A 94 9.71 -18.01 13.35
CA GLU A 94 10.93 -17.22 13.47
C GLU A 94 10.57 -15.81 13.98
N LYS A 95 10.47 -15.68 15.31
CA LYS A 95 9.97 -14.45 15.95
C LYS A 95 10.89 -13.26 15.72
N GLU A 96 12.19 -13.47 15.77
CA GLU A 96 13.21 -12.44 15.55
C GLU A 96 13.10 -11.92 14.11
N LEU A 97 13.08 -12.81 13.13
CA LEU A 97 12.92 -12.45 11.72
C LEU A 97 11.58 -11.73 11.46
N TYR A 98 10.51 -12.14 12.14
CA TYR A 98 9.22 -11.45 12.05
C TYR A 98 9.33 -9.99 12.53
N GLN A 99 10.08 -9.72 13.61
CA GLN A 99 10.30 -8.35 14.09
C GLN A 99 11.16 -7.55 13.10
N GLU A 100 12.21 -8.12 12.53
CA GLU A 100 13.04 -7.48 11.49
C GLU A 100 12.19 -7.12 10.26
N ILE A 101 11.32 -8.02 9.81
CA ILE A 101 10.39 -7.75 8.70
C ILE A 101 9.38 -6.65 9.08
N LYS A 102 8.89 -6.63 10.33
CA LYS A 102 8.01 -5.57 10.82
C LYS A 102 8.70 -4.20 10.80
N GLU A 103 9.97 -4.14 11.18
CA GLU A 103 10.78 -2.92 11.08
C GLU A 103 10.93 -2.48 9.62
N THR A 104 11.24 -3.41 8.71
CA THR A 104 11.29 -3.13 7.26
C THR A 104 9.95 -2.59 6.73
N VAL A 105 8.81 -3.13 7.20
CA VAL A 105 7.47 -2.59 6.86
C VAL A 105 7.32 -1.14 7.32
N HIS A 106 7.73 -0.83 8.57
CA HIS A 106 7.69 0.55 9.06
C HIS A 106 8.60 1.48 8.26
N GLU A 107 9.79 1.03 7.89
CA GLU A 107 10.72 1.80 7.06
C GLU A 107 10.16 2.09 5.67
N VAL A 108 9.52 1.10 5.03
CA VAL A 108 8.84 1.29 3.74
C VAL A 108 7.71 2.32 3.86
N ILE A 109 6.86 2.22 4.90
CA ILE A 109 5.76 3.17 5.13
C ILE A 109 6.29 4.58 5.38
N GLN A 110 7.46 4.72 6.02
CA GLN A 110 8.13 6.00 6.26
C GLN A 110 8.88 6.53 5.03
N GLY A 111 8.86 5.83 3.89
CA GLY A 111 9.53 6.23 2.66
C GLY A 111 11.05 6.07 2.67
N LYS A 112 11.61 5.25 3.58
CA LYS A 112 13.05 4.98 3.65
C LYS A 112 13.56 4.01 2.57
N HIS A 113 12.67 3.33 1.90
CA HIS A 113 12.95 2.44 0.76
C HIS A 113 12.16 2.89 -0.46
N GLU A 114 12.76 2.75 -1.63
CA GLU A 114 12.09 2.98 -2.91
C GLU A 114 11.39 1.71 -3.40
N ASP A 115 10.37 1.86 -4.26
CA ASP A 115 9.73 0.74 -4.93
C ASP A 115 10.65 0.08 -5.97
N VAL A 116 11.38 -0.92 -5.53
CA VAL A 116 12.30 -1.71 -6.38
C VAL A 116 11.57 -2.58 -7.41
N THR A 117 10.23 -2.64 -7.37
CA THR A 117 9.42 -3.45 -8.30
C THR A 117 8.91 -2.67 -9.50
N ASN A 118 9.13 -1.34 -9.54
CA ASN A 118 8.60 -0.45 -10.59
C ASN A 118 7.08 -0.52 -10.75
N GLY A 119 6.35 -0.55 -9.63
CA GLY A 119 4.90 -0.54 -9.61
C GLY A 119 4.26 -1.90 -9.87
N ALA A 120 4.95 -3.01 -9.55
CA ALA A 120 4.38 -4.34 -9.71
C ALA A 120 3.17 -4.56 -8.81
N THR A 121 2.18 -5.30 -9.34
CA THR A 121 0.99 -5.75 -8.61
C THR A 121 0.84 -7.27 -8.60
N TYR A 122 1.73 -7.99 -9.30
CA TYR A 122 1.80 -9.46 -9.34
C TYR A 122 3.22 -9.92 -9.15
N PHE A 123 3.38 -11.09 -8.53
CA PHE A 123 4.66 -11.80 -8.47
C PHE A 123 4.44 -13.32 -8.37
N HIS A 124 5.45 -14.09 -8.71
CA HIS A 124 5.51 -15.52 -8.46
C HIS A 124 6.97 -15.94 -8.19
N ALA A 125 7.14 -17.10 -7.57
CA ALA A 125 8.46 -17.68 -7.39
C ALA A 125 9.12 -17.97 -8.74
N SER A 126 10.39 -17.60 -8.90
CA SER A 126 11.14 -17.78 -10.16
C SER A 126 11.32 -19.24 -10.58
N SER A 127 11.11 -20.16 -9.62
CA SER A 127 11.17 -21.63 -9.84
C SER A 127 9.95 -22.20 -10.58
N ILE A 128 8.86 -21.42 -10.70
CA ILE A 128 7.65 -21.85 -11.42
C ILE A 128 7.39 -20.98 -12.66
N LYS A 129 6.57 -21.49 -13.58
CA LYS A 129 6.12 -20.71 -14.73
C LYS A 129 5.14 -19.61 -14.29
N LYS A 130 5.12 -18.49 -15.03
CA LYS A 130 4.15 -17.42 -14.81
C LYS A 130 2.73 -17.98 -14.82
N PRO A 131 1.92 -17.72 -13.77
CA PRO A 131 0.52 -18.11 -13.73
C PRO A 131 -0.28 -17.51 -14.90
N LYS A 132 -1.16 -18.32 -15.50
CA LYS A 132 -1.97 -17.89 -16.66
C LYS A 132 -3.01 -16.83 -16.29
N ASP A 133 -3.50 -16.86 -15.07
CA ASP A 133 -4.49 -15.94 -14.50
C ASP A 133 -3.95 -14.52 -14.27
N PHE A 134 -2.62 -14.30 -14.37
CA PHE A 134 -2.07 -12.95 -14.38
C PHE A 134 -2.52 -12.13 -15.61
N GLY A 135 -2.99 -12.78 -16.68
CA GLY A 135 -3.44 -12.12 -17.89
C GLY A 135 -2.31 -11.40 -18.64
N ASN A 136 -2.66 -10.26 -19.27
CA ASN A 136 -1.69 -9.46 -20.03
C ASN A 136 -0.86 -8.58 -19.08
N VAL A 137 0.29 -9.09 -18.69
CA VAL A 137 1.24 -8.40 -17.78
C VAL A 137 2.64 -8.40 -18.36
N ARG A 138 3.42 -7.36 -18.05
CA ARG A 138 4.85 -7.27 -18.37
C ARG A 138 5.69 -7.43 -17.11
N CYS A 139 6.82 -8.12 -17.24
CA CYS A 139 7.83 -8.23 -16.19
C CYS A 139 8.44 -6.85 -15.91
N THR A 140 8.56 -6.49 -14.62
CA THR A 140 9.13 -5.21 -14.19
C THR A 140 10.40 -5.36 -13.39
N ALA A 141 10.56 -6.50 -12.68
CA ALA A 141 11.75 -6.80 -11.88
C ALA A 141 11.93 -8.31 -11.67
N ARG A 142 13.18 -8.70 -11.38
CA ARG A 142 13.56 -10.02 -10.85
C ARG A 142 14.40 -9.75 -9.62
N ILE A 143 13.91 -10.18 -8.45
CA ILE A 143 14.55 -9.85 -7.16
C ILE A 143 14.47 -11.09 -6.29
N GLY A 144 15.64 -11.57 -5.82
CA GLY A 144 15.69 -12.81 -5.05
C GLY A 144 15.08 -13.97 -5.82
N GLY A 145 14.28 -14.76 -5.13
CA GLY A 145 13.54 -15.89 -5.68
C GLY A 145 12.24 -15.52 -6.41
N HIS A 146 11.97 -14.23 -6.73
CA HIS A 146 10.70 -13.79 -7.29
C HIS A 146 10.83 -13.02 -8.61
N VAL A 147 9.80 -13.13 -9.44
CA VAL A 147 9.60 -12.34 -10.66
C VAL A 147 8.35 -11.48 -10.50
N PHE A 148 8.49 -10.20 -10.75
CA PHE A 148 7.47 -9.17 -10.52
C PHE A 148 6.89 -8.65 -11.83
N TYR A 149 5.59 -8.32 -11.82
CA TYR A 149 4.86 -7.92 -13.03
C TYR A 149 3.85 -6.82 -12.71
N LYS A 150 3.53 -6.02 -13.74
CA LYS A 150 2.38 -5.12 -13.75
C LYS A 150 1.57 -5.28 -15.06
N PRO A 151 0.29 -4.87 -15.07
CA PRO A 151 -0.51 -4.89 -16.30
C PRO A 151 0.23 -4.21 -17.44
N SER A 152 0.18 -4.81 -18.64
CA SER A 152 0.57 -4.13 -19.87
C SER A 152 -0.46 -3.04 -20.18
N LYS A 153 -0.01 -1.94 -20.76
CA LYS A 153 -0.93 -0.89 -21.25
C LYS A 153 -1.70 -1.38 -22.47
#